data_09e6430b6741d56cae2f07dd4799f149
#
_entry.id   09e6430b6741d56cae2f07dd4799f149
#
_cell.length_a   1.000
_cell.length_b   1.000
_cell.length_c   1.000
_cell.angle_alpha   90.00
_cell.angle_beta   90.00
_cell.angle_gamma   90.00
#
_symmetry.space_group_name_H-M   'P 1'
#
loop_
_entity.id
_entity.type
_entity.pdbx_description
1 polymer ?
#
loop_
_entity_poly.entity_id
_entity_poly.type
_entity_poly.pdbx_seq_one_letter_code
_entity_poly.pdbx_strand_id
1 'polypeptide(L)'
;MPVSSYRNILDLGCGRGRHSITLAQRGYQVTGIDLSKKAINKAKQVAKQKDLHNVQFLVRDMRDPLPKQFDGVVNLFTTFGYFLEDEENRNVLRNTKKMLAKEGVFFIDYLNPQYVEKNLVPSESGMYENLTYNVTRKIKDGMVFKTIQFSGDSLDKPVKYRERVKLYGLEWFRDVLGDSGFKIIETYGNYDGAPFLAES
;
A
#
# COMPACT_ATOMS: atom_id res chain seq x y z
N MET A 1 6.82 -6.52 -15.00
CA MET A 1 8.26 -6.07 -14.93
C MET A 1 9.15 -7.32 -14.93
N PRO A 2 9.91 -7.63 -15.96
CA PRO A 2 10.84 -8.78 -15.93
C PRO A 2 12.07 -8.47 -15.05
N VAL A 3 12.54 -9.50 -14.29
CA VAL A 3 13.70 -9.36 -13.36
C VAL A 3 14.97 -8.90 -14.06
N SER A 4 15.14 -9.28 -15.33
CA SER A 4 16.29 -8.88 -16.16
C SER A 4 16.39 -7.37 -16.36
N SER A 5 15.28 -6.66 -16.39
CA SER A 5 15.21 -5.20 -16.64
C SER A 5 14.90 -4.38 -15.39
N TYR A 6 14.28 -4.99 -14.36
CA TYR A 6 13.82 -4.32 -13.15
C TYR A 6 14.27 -5.12 -11.93
N ARG A 7 15.55 -5.04 -11.61
CA ARG A 7 16.13 -5.87 -10.56
C ARG A 7 15.87 -5.36 -9.15
N ASN A 8 15.98 -4.06 -8.93
CA ASN A 8 15.88 -3.43 -7.61
C ASN A 8 14.50 -2.83 -7.43
N ILE A 9 13.73 -3.36 -6.49
CA ILE A 9 12.35 -2.94 -6.22
C ILE A 9 12.24 -2.31 -4.82
N LEU A 10 11.55 -1.18 -4.74
CA LEU A 10 11.10 -0.59 -3.47
C LEU A 10 9.61 -0.89 -3.27
N ASP A 11 9.25 -1.43 -2.11
CA ASP A 11 7.87 -1.66 -1.68
C ASP A 11 7.51 -0.63 -0.60
N LEU A 12 6.69 0.38 -0.98
CA LEU A 12 6.24 1.49 -0.12
C LEU A 12 5.02 1.06 0.69
N GLY A 13 5.15 1.07 2.01
CA GLY A 13 4.09 0.60 2.90
C GLY A 13 3.98 -0.93 2.89
N CYS A 14 5.12 -1.62 2.94
CA CYS A 14 5.20 -3.07 2.78
C CYS A 14 4.50 -3.89 3.87
N GLY A 15 4.12 -3.28 5.00
CA GLY A 15 3.49 -3.95 6.12
C GLY A 15 4.32 -5.13 6.65
N ARG A 16 3.69 -6.30 6.71
CA ARG A 16 4.34 -7.56 7.12
C ARG A 16 5.15 -8.23 6.00
N GLY A 17 5.38 -7.55 4.89
CA GLY A 17 6.28 -7.97 3.80
C GLY A 17 5.70 -9.01 2.85
N ARG A 18 4.39 -9.21 2.77
CA ARG A 18 3.77 -10.23 1.91
C ARG A 18 4.22 -10.10 0.45
N HIS A 19 4.10 -8.91 -0.13
CA HIS A 19 4.50 -8.68 -1.52
C HIS A 19 6.01 -8.64 -1.69
N SER A 20 6.72 -7.95 -0.79
CA SER A 20 8.20 -7.91 -0.78
C SER A 20 8.80 -9.32 -0.79
N ILE A 21 8.29 -10.23 0.05
CA ILE A 21 8.74 -11.63 0.13
C ILE A 21 8.44 -12.37 -1.18
N THR A 22 7.24 -12.21 -1.73
CA THR A 22 6.87 -12.83 -3.01
C THR A 22 7.75 -12.34 -4.15
N LEU A 23 8.05 -11.04 -4.21
CA LEU A 23 8.98 -10.48 -5.20
C LEU A 23 10.39 -11.02 -5.02
N ALA A 24 10.89 -11.12 -3.77
CA ALA A 24 12.20 -11.69 -3.49
C ALA A 24 12.30 -13.17 -3.91
N GLN A 25 11.26 -13.97 -3.66
CA GLN A 25 11.18 -15.36 -4.13
C GLN A 25 11.20 -15.48 -5.66
N ARG A 26 10.79 -14.43 -6.38
CA ARG A 26 10.87 -14.34 -7.84
C ARG A 26 12.20 -13.80 -8.36
N GLY A 27 13.18 -13.57 -7.48
CA GLY A 27 14.55 -13.15 -7.84
C GLY A 27 14.82 -11.66 -7.82
N TYR A 28 13.86 -10.80 -7.44
CA TYR A 28 14.09 -9.36 -7.29
C TYR A 28 14.93 -9.07 -6.03
N GLN A 29 15.70 -7.98 -6.09
CA GLN A 29 16.33 -7.37 -4.91
C GLN A 29 15.33 -6.38 -4.32
N VAL A 30 14.79 -6.65 -3.15
CA VAL A 30 13.67 -5.88 -2.59
C VAL A 30 14.06 -5.09 -1.36
N THR A 31 13.65 -3.83 -1.32
CA THR A 31 13.65 -3.02 -0.11
C THR A 31 12.20 -2.72 0.27
N GLY A 32 11.73 -3.22 1.40
CA GLY A 32 10.41 -2.89 1.95
C GLY A 32 10.52 -1.84 3.04
N ILE A 33 9.69 -0.81 2.99
CA ILE A 33 9.59 0.20 4.06
C ILE A 33 8.17 0.29 4.62
N ASP A 34 8.07 0.49 5.94
CA ASP A 34 6.80 0.71 6.64
C ASP A 34 7.05 1.46 7.95
N LEU A 35 6.10 2.25 8.41
CA LEU A 35 6.16 2.95 9.71
C LEU A 35 6.06 2.00 10.91
N SER A 36 5.38 0.88 10.75
CA SER A 36 5.10 -0.08 11.83
C SER A 36 6.31 -0.95 12.14
N LYS A 37 7.03 -0.61 13.20
CA LYS A 37 8.13 -1.45 13.72
C LYS A 37 7.70 -2.90 13.96
N LYS A 38 6.46 -3.13 14.43
CA LYS A 38 5.91 -4.48 14.66
C LYS A 38 5.74 -5.24 13.34
N ALA A 39 5.23 -4.57 12.30
CA ALA A 39 5.07 -5.17 10.97
C ALA A 39 6.42 -5.51 10.35
N ILE A 40 7.37 -4.58 10.37
CA ILE A 40 8.75 -4.77 9.87
C ILE A 40 9.45 -5.92 10.59
N ASN A 41 9.34 -6.02 11.92
CA ASN A 41 9.94 -7.13 12.66
C ASN A 41 9.35 -8.48 12.22
N LYS A 42 8.04 -8.54 11.99
CA LYS A 42 7.39 -9.74 11.46
C LYS A 42 7.85 -10.08 10.05
N ALA A 43 7.98 -9.08 9.17
CA ALA A 43 8.50 -9.25 7.81
C ALA A 43 9.93 -9.83 7.82
N LYS A 44 10.82 -9.28 8.65
CA LYS A 44 12.20 -9.79 8.83
C LYS A 44 12.21 -11.25 9.32
N GLN A 45 11.33 -11.58 10.27
CA GLN A 45 11.22 -12.94 10.78
C GLN A 45 10.80 -13.92 9.68
N VAL A 46 9.80 -13.58 8.87
CA VAL A 46 9.33 -14.43 7.78
C VAL A 46 10.38 -14.57 6.67
N ALA A 47 11.08 -13.48 6.31
CA ALA A 47 12.16 -13.55 5.34
C ALA A 47 13.28 -14.50 5.81
N LYS A 48 13.68 -14.42 7.10
CA LYS A 48 14.66 -15.32 7.70
C LYS A 48 14.19 -16.79 7.68
N GLN A 49 12.92 -17.05 8.02
CA GLN A 49 12.35 -18.41 7.98
C GLN A 49 12.34 -19.02 6.58
N LYS A 50 12.28 -18.18 5.54
CA LYS A 50 12.32 -18.59 4.14
C LYS A 50 13.71 -18.52 3.50
N ASP A 51 14.75 -18.25 4.28
CA ASP A 51 16.14 -18.12 3.84
C ASP A 51 16.34 -17.13 2.68
N LEU A 52 15.61 -16.01 2.72
CA LEU A 52 15.68 -14.97 1.70
C LEU A 52 16.75 -13.93 2.05
N HIS A 53 17.80 -13.84 1.24
CA HIS A 53 18.91 -12.89 1.40
C HIS A 53 18.80 -11.65 0.49
N ASN A 54 17.85 -11.66 -0.44
CA ASN A 54 17.62 -10.61 -1.44
C ASN A 54 16.46 -9.67 -1.06
N VAL A 55 16.07 -9.63 0.23
CA VAL A 55 15.08 -8.69 0.74
C VAL A 55 15.55 -8.05 2.04
N GLN A 56 15.38 -6.74 2.16
CA GLN A 56 15.60 -6.00 3.39
C GLN A 56 14.34 -5.22 3.78
N PHE A 57 14.15 -5.03 5.09
CA PHE A 57 13.02 -4.29 5.64
C PHE A 57 13.48 -3.18 6.57
N LEU A 58 12.97 -1.96 6.37
CA LEU A 58 13.35 -0.76 7.13
C LEU A 58 12.11 -0.12 7.75
N VAL A 59 12.23 0.33 9.00
CA VAL A 59 11.22 1.20 9.60
C VAL A 59 11.46 2.61 9.06
N ARG A 60 10.59 3.08 8.18
CA ARG A 60 10.72 4.38 7.49
C ARG A 60 9.36 4.95 7.13
N ASP A 61 9.29 6.26 7.12
CA ASP A 61 8.17 6.99 6.56
C ASP A 61 8.32 7.08 5.04
N MET A 62 7.24 6.84 4.29
CA MET A 62 7.25 6.94 2.83
C MET A 62 7.40 8.38 2.33
N ARG A 63 7.22 9.38 3.21
CA ARG A 63 7.49 10.78 2.92
C ARG A 63 8.99 11.10 2.89
N ASP A 64 9.83 10.23 3.46
CA ASP A 64 11.27 10.41 3.54
C ASP A 64 11.96 9.55 2.47
N PRO A 65 12.55 10.17 1.43
CA PRO A 65 13.19 9.39 0.36
C PRO A 65 14.44 8.66 0.86
N LEU A 66 14.67 7.48 0.32
CA LEU A 66 15.92 6.75 0.53
C LEU A 66 17.01 7.32 -0.40
N PRO A 67 18.28 7.37 0.04
CA PRO A 67 19.41 7.81 -0.80
C PRO A 67 19.83 6.70 -1.76
N LYS A 68 18.89 6.14 -2.51
CA LYS A 68 19.07 5.04 -3.45
C LYS A 68 18.04 5.13 -4.55
N GLN A 69 18.43 4.72 -5.77
CA GLN A 69 17.50 4.57 -6.89
C GLN A 69 17.07 3.12 -7.05
N PHE A 70 15.86 2.95 -7.57
CA PHE A 70 15.22 1.67 -7.81
C PHE A 70 14.72 1.58 -9.25
N ASP A 71 14.80 0.38 -9.83
CA ASP A 71 14.26 0.13 -11.16
C ASP A 71 12.74 0.08 -11.16
N GLY A 72 12.15 -0.32 -10.03
CA GLY A 72 10.72 -0.30 -9.82
C GLY A 72 10.34 0.13 -8.40
N VAL A 73 9.26 0.87 -8.28
CA VAL A 73 8.63 1.19 -6.99
C VAL A 73 7.20 0.65 -7.04
N VAL A 74 6.78 -0.04 -5.99
CA VAL A 74 5.41 -0.53 -5.85
C VAL A 74 4.78 0.04 -4.58
N ASN A 75 3.52 0.42 -4.66
CA ASN A 75 2.68 0.79 -3.54
C ASN A 75 1.36 0.04 -3.68
N LEU A 76 1.17 -1.01 -2.88
CA LEU A 76 0.15 -2.02 -3.09
C LEU A 76 -0.84 -2.06 -1.92
N PHE A 77 -2.06 -2.52 -2.20
CA PHE A 77 -3.14 -2.67 -1.21
C PHE A 77 -3.52 -1.37 -0.51
N THR A 78 -3.64 -0.31 -1.31
CA THR A 78 -4.11 0.99 -0.80
C THR A 78 -3.33 1.48 0.42
N THR A 79 -1.99 1.40 0.38
CA THR A 79 -1.12 1.98 1.41
C THR A 79 -0.82 3.46 1.18
N PHE A 80 -1.38 4.06 0.13
CA PHE A 80 -1.36 5.48 -0.19
C PHE A 80 -2.64 6.18 0.29
N GLY A 81 -2.60 7.49 0.49
CA GLY A 81 -3.78 8.28 0.86
C GLY A 81 -4.07 8.35 2.38
N TYR A 82 -3.15 7.94 3.22
CA TYR A 82 -3.30 7.93 4.68
C TYR A 82 -3.11 9.31 5.33
N PHE A 83 -2.42 10.22 4.66
CA PHE A 83 -2.13 11.55 5.20
C PHE A 83 -3.34 12.48 5.07
N LEU A 84 -3.56 13.33 6.09
CA LEU A 84 -4.69 14.26 6.10
C LEU A 84 -4.53 15.36 5.06
N GLU A 85 -3.33 15.92 5.02
CA GLU A 85 -3.02 16.99 4.09
C GLU A 85 -2.69 16.41 2.71
N ASP A 86 -3.32 16.92 1.68
CA ASP A 86 -3.09 16.47 0.30
C ASP A 86 -1.65 16.70 -0.14
N GLU A 87 -1.02 17.74 0.38
CA GLU A 87 0.38 18.05 0.10
C GLU A 87 1.34 16.96 0.61
N GLU A 88 1.03 16.30 1.72
CA GLU A 88 1.81 15.17 2.22
C GLU A 88 1.72 13.98 1.26
N ASN A 89 0.52 13.69 0.74
CA ASN A 89 0.33 12.63 -0.26
C ASN A 89 1.03 12.98 -1.59
N ARG A 90 0.96 14.24 -2.05
CA ARG A 90 1.73 14.72 -3.20
C ARG A 90 3.23 14.58 -3.00
N ASN A 91 3.73 14.87 -1.80
CA ASN A 91 5.15 14.73 -1.47
C ASN A 91 5.65 13.29 -1.57
N VAL A 92 4.83 12.30 -1.19
CA VAL A 92 5.16 10.88 -1.41
C VAL A 92 5.43 10.60 -2.89
N LEU A 93 4.58 11.09 -3.79
CA LEU A 93 4.74 10.88 -5.23
C LEU A 93 6.00 11.58 -5.78
N ARG A 94 6.24 12.83 -5.39
CA ARG A 94 7.49 13.54 -5.76
C ARG A 94 8.74 12.82 -5.27
N ASN A 95 8.73 12.30 -4.05
CA ASN A 95 9.86 11.55 -3.51
C ASN A 95 10.00 10.17 -4.16
N THR A 96 8.89 9.52 -4.50
CA THR A 96 8.91 8.30 -5.32
C THR A 96 9.60 8.55 -6.65
N LYS A 97 9.30 9.67 -7.33
CA LYS A 97 9.97 10.03 -8.58
C LYS A 97 11.48 10.21 -8.43
N LYS A 98 11.93 10.82 -7.33
CA LYS A 98 13.37 10.99 -7.04
C LYS A 98 14.10 9.66 -6.80
N MET A 99 13.38 8.67 -6.26
CA MET A 99 13.92 7.33 -6.00
C MET A 99 13.87 6.39 -7.20
N LEU A 100 13.18 6.75 -8.29
CA LEU A 100 13.17 5.96 -9.51
C LEU A 100 14.44 6.22 -10.35
N ALA A 101 15.03 5.14 -10.83
CA ALA A 101 16.06 5.19 -11.88
C ALA A 101 15.48 5.78 -13.19
N LYS A 102 16.37 6.14 -14.12
CA LYS A 102 15.98 6.50 -15.48
C LYS A 102 15.22 5.33 -16.09
N GLU A 103 14.13 5.42 -16.71
CA GLU A 103 13.28 4.32 -17.22
C GLU A 103 12.66 3.44 -16.11
N GLY A 104 12.76 3.84 -14.83
CA GLY A 104 12.12 3.12 -13.73
C GLY A 104 10.59 3.23 -13.78
N VAL A 105 9.90 2.21 -13.27
CA VAL A 105 8.44 2.11 -13.29
C VAL A 105 7.86 2.20 -11.88
N PHE A 106 6.82 3.02 -11.71
CA PHE A 106 6.02 3.08 -10.50
C PHE A 106 4.68 2.38 -10.71
N PHE A 107 4.36 1.43 -9.86
CA PHE A 107 3.07 0.75 -9.83
C PHE A 107 2.34 1.10 -8.53
N ILE A 108 1.15 1.67 -8.64
CA ILE A 108 0.29 1.99 -7.51
C ILE A 108 -1.05 1.26 -7.64
N ASP A 109 -1.44 0.55 -6.57
CA ASP A 109 -2.73 -0.11 -6.42
C ASP A 109 -3.57 0.70 -5.42
N TYR A 110 -4.68 1.22 -5.92
CA TYR A 110 -5.52 2.13 -5.16
C TYR A 110 -7.00 1.81 -5.33
N LEU A 111 -7.78 2.09 -4.30
CA LEU A 111 -9.22 1.92 -4.35
C LEU A 111 -9.87 2.87 -5.38
N ASN A 112 -10.90 2.37 -6.06
CA ASN A 112 -11.73 3.20 -6.92
C ASN A 112 -12.83 3.88 -6.09
N PRO A 113 -12.85 5.23 -5.97
CA PRO A 113 -13.82 5.94 -5.15
C PRO A 113 -15.27 5.62 -5.52
N GLN A 114 -15.61 5.60 -6.80
CA GLN A 114 -16.98 5.34 -7.26
C GLN A 114 -17.43 3.92 -6.91
N TYR A 115 -16.53 2.94 -7.08
CA TYR A 115 -16.81 1.57 -6.65
C TYR A 115 -17.02 1.49 -5.13
N VAL A 116 -16.17 2.15 -4.33
CA VAL A 116 -16.28 2.18 -2.87
C VAL A 116 -17.57 2.84 -2.42
N GLU A 117 -17.93 3.97 -3.00
CA GLU A 117 -19.19 4.68 -2.68
C GLU A 117 -20.44 3.84 -2.96
N LYS A 118 -20.44 3.14 -4.11
CA LYS A 118 -21.57 2.30 -4.54
C LYS A 118 -21.67 1.00 -3.73
N ASN A 119 -20.56 0.42 -3.32
CA ASN A 119 -20.48 -0.93 -2.75
C ASN A 119 -20.03 -0.96 -1.28
N LEU A 120 -20.00 0.19 -0.59
CA LEU A 120 -19.55 0.23 0.80
C LEU A 120 -20.48 -0.63 1.68
N VAL A 121 -19.91 -1.61 2.37
CA VAL A 121 -20.60 -2.35 3.43
C VAL A 121 -20.39 -1.61 4.76
N PRO A 122 -21.41 -0.94 5.31
CA PRO A 122 -21.25 -0.06 6.48
C PRO A 122 -20.77 -0.80 7.72
N SER A 123 -21.22 -2.04 7.89
CA SER A 123 -20.82 -2.86 9.04
C SER A 123 -20.80 -4.35 8.68
N GLU A 124 -19.90 -5.06 9.30
CA GLU A 124 -19.82 -6.51 9.28
C GLU A 124 -19.30 -7.01 10.62
N SER A 125 -19.64 -8.22 10.98
CA SER A 125 -19.14 -8.89 12.19
C SER A 125 -18.85 -10.35 11.88
N GLY A 126 -17.95 -10.94 12.67
CA GLY A 126 -17.59 -12.33 12.51
C GLY A 126 -16.68 -12.80 13.64
N MET A 127 -16.14 -13.99 13.47
CA MET A 127 -15.18 -14.59 14.41
C MET A 127 -13.83 -14.83 13.69
N TYR A 128 -12.78 -14.55 14.39
CA TYR A 128 -11.42 -14.89 13.99
C TYR A 128 -10.73 -15.59 15.16
N GLU A 129 -10.40 -16.86 15.01
CA GLU A 129 -9.99 -17.72 16.12
C GLU A 129 -11.06 -17.67 17.24
N ASN A 130 -10.67 -17.27 18.46
CA ASN A 130 -11.55 -17.16 19.63
C ASN A 130 -11.98 -15.70 19.89
N LEU A 131 -11.83 -14.81 18.91
CA LEU A 131 -12.19 -13.39 19.02
C LEU A 131 -13.36 -13.07 18.11
N THR A 132 -14.33 -12.35 18.65
CA THR A 132 -15.36 -11.68 17.83
C THR A 132 -14.76 -10.39 17.27
N TYR A 133 -15.01 -10.11 16.00
CA TYR A 133 -14.70 -8.81 15.42
C TYR A 133 -15.94 -8.09 14.90
N ASN A 134 -15.91 -6.78 15.05
CA ASN A 134 -16.85 -5.86 14.43
C ASN A 134 -16.07 -4.86 13.56
N VAL A 135 -16.46 -4.75 12.31
CA VAL A 135 -15.92 -3.74 11.38
C VAL A 135 -17.01 -2.74 11.08
N THR A 136 -16.69 -1.47 11.19
CA THR A 136 -17.57 -0.38 10.72
C THR A 136 -16.83 0.46 9.70
N ARG A 137 -17.53 0.87 8.64
CA ARG A 137 -17.01 1.74 7.58
C ARG A 137 -17.95 2.89 7.35
N LYS A 138 -17.39 4.06 7.05
CA LYS A 138 -18.15 5.24 6.63
C LYS A 138 -17.31 6.10 5.70
N ILE A 139 -18.00 6.80 4.82
CA ILE A 139 -17.39 7.85 3.99
C ILE A 139 -17.76 9.19 4.61
N LYS A 140 -16.78 10.04 4.79
CA LYS A 140 -16.97 11.41 5.29
C LYS A 140 -15.82 12.30 4.80
N ASP A 141 -16.12 13.51 4.35
CA ASP A 141 -15.15 14.53 3.95
C ASP A 141 -14.09 14.00 2.95
N GLY A 142 -14.54 13.26 1.92
CA GLY A 142 -13.68 12.68 0.89
C GLY A 142 -12.73 11.58 1.40
N MET A 143 -13.05 10.96 2.53
CA MET A 143 -12.26 9.86 3.10
C MET A 143 -13.15 8.67 3.46
N VAL A 144 -12.64 7.47 3.28
CA VAL A 144 -13.20 6.27 3.89
C VAL A 144 -12.52 6.01 5.23
N PHE A 145 -13.34 5.81 6.26
CA PHE A 145 -12.92 5.43 7.61
C PHE A 145 -13.32 3.99 7.85
N LYS A 146 -12.41 3.20 8.38
CA LYS A 146 -12.65 1.81 8.82
C LYS A 146 -12.23 1.66 10.26
N THR A 147 -13.10 1.13 11.08
CA THR A 147 -12.79 0.75 12.46
C THR A 147 -13.01 -0.74 12.61
N ILE A 148 -12.02 -1.45 13.13
CA ILE A 148 -12.10 -2.87 13.48
C ILE A 148 -11.98 -2.96 14.99
N GLN A 149 -12.95 -3.60 15.63
CA GLN A 149 -12.91 -3.88 17.06
C GLN A 149 -12.91 -5.38 17.28
N PHE A 150 -11.93 -5.87 18.03
CA PHE A 150 -11.84 -7.24 18.51
C PHE A 150 -12.25 -7.29 19.98
N SER A 151 -13.02 -8.34 20.34
CA SER A 151 -13.42 -8.66 21.71
C SER A 151 -13.46 -10.16 21.92
N GLY A 152 -13.28 -10.61 23.16
CA GLY A 152 -13.30 -12.02 23.54
C GLY A 152 -12.62 -12.23 24.89
N ASP A 153 -12.83 -13.40 25.49
CA ASP A 153 -12.37 -13.71 26.86
C ASP A 153 -10.84 -13.70 27.02
N SER A 154 -10.09 -13.84 25.92
CA SER A 154 -8.63 -13.77 25.91
C SER A 154 -8.07 -12.34 25.90
N LEU A 155 -8.93 -11.33 25.88
CA LEU A 155 -8.57 -9.90 25.89
C LEU A 155 -9.06 -9.23 27.16
N ASP A 156 -8.17 -8.59 27.92
CA ASP A 156 -8.55 -7.79 29.11
C ASP A 156 -9.56 -6.66 28.77
N LYS A 157 -9.49 -6.16 27.55
CA LYS A 157 -10.39 -5.13 27.00
C LYS A 157 -10.46 -5.22 25.48
N PRO A 158 -11.56 -4.73 24.87
CA PRO A 158 -11.66 -4.67 23.41
C PRO A 158 -10.51 -3.86 22.78
N VAL A 159 -9.93 -4.40 21.71
CA VAL A 159 -8.85 -3.74 20.95
C VAL A 159 -9.44 -3.12 19.69
N LYS A 160 -9.15 -1.84 19.46
CA LYS A 160 -9.63 -1.09 18.30
C LYS A 160 -8.48 -0.70 17.38
N TYR A 161 -8.69 -0.96 16.09
CA TYR A 161 -7.85 -0.45 15.00
C TYR A 161 -8.69 0.53 14.17
N ARG A 162 -8.08 1.64 13.79
CA ARG A 162 -8.72 2.64 12.92
C ARG A 162 -7.82 2.91 11.74
N GLU A 163 -8.42 2.86 10.57
CA GLU A 163 -7.80 3.20 9.30
C GLU A 163 -8.61 4.31 8.64
N ARG A 164 -7.95 5.16 7.91
CA ARG A 164 -8.59 6.16 7.06
C ARG A 164 -7.79 6.32 5.80
N VAL A 165 -8.47 6.49 4.67
CA VAL A 165 -7.84 6.66 3.37
C VAL A 165 -8.62 7.73 2.61
N LYS A 166 -7.91 8.66 1.97
CA LYS A 166 -8.48 9.63 1.03
C LYS A 166 -9.15 8.90 -0.14
N LEU A 167 -10.18 9.46 -0.70
CA LEU A 167 -10.85 8.94 -1.89
C LEU A 167 -10.40 9.74 -3.12
N TYR A 168 -9.18 9.49 -3.59
CA TYR A 168 -8.65 10.12 -4.79
C TYR A 168 -9.15 9.40 -6.04
N GLY A 169 -9.77 10.13 -6.96
CA GLY A 169 -10.16 9.62 -8.27
C GLY A 169 -8.98 9.58 -9.26
N LEU A 170 -9.20 8.94 -10.41
CA LEU A 170 -8.18 8.82 -11.45
C LEU A 170 -7.69 10.18 -11.96
N GLU A 171 -8.57 11.19 -12.07
CA GLU A 171 -8.17 12.54 -12.51
C GLU A 171 -7.18 13.18 -11.54
N TRP A 172 -7.39 13.05 -10.23
CA TRP A 172 -6.43 13.50 -9.22
C TRP A 172 -5.05 12.85 -9.43
N PHE A 173 -5.03 11.53 -9.68
CA PHE A 173 -3.76 10.84 -9.98
C PHE A 173 -3.12 11.32 -11.28
N ARG A 174 -3.91 11.59 -12.35
CA ARG A 174 -3.39 12.12 -13.61
C ARG A 174 -2.69 13.44 -13.39
N ASP A 175 -3.34 14.37 -12.69
CA ASP A 175 -2.79 15.69 -12.39
C ASP A 175 -1.52 15.58 -11.54
N VAL A 176 -1.59 14.90 -10.40
CA VAL A 176 -0.47 14.89 -9.45
C VAL A 176 0.72 14.05 -9.94
N LEU A 177 0.49 12.96 -10.67
CA LEU A 177 1.56 12.20 -11.30
C LEU A 177 2.21 12.99 -12.42
N GLY A 178 1.41 13.68 -13.25
CA GLY A 178 1.92 14.59 -14.28
C GLY A 178 2.78 15.70 -13.70
N ASP A 179 2.30 16.42 -12.67
CA ASP A 179 3.05 17.46 -11.94
C ASP A 179 4.35 16.93 -11.31
N SER A 180 4.35 15.66 -10.91
CA SER A 180 5.52 14.98 -10.35
C SER A 180 6.48 14.42 -11.40
N GLY A 181 6.19 14.61 -12.70
CA GLY A 181 7.03 14.18 -13.82
C GLY A 181 6.91 12.68 -14.16
N PHE A 182 5.80 12.06 -13.80
CA PHE A 182 5.46 10.71 -14.28
C PHE A 182 4.64 10.81 -15.58
N LYS A 183 4.76 9.75 -16.38
CA LYS A 183 3.84 9.47 -17.48
C LYS A 183 3.05 8.21 -17.12
N ILE A 184 1.73 8.30 -17.09
CA ILE A 184 0.88 7.12 -16.94
C ILE A 184 0.97 6.31 -18.23
N ILE A 185 1.34 5.06 -18.13
CA ILE A 185 1.49 4.14 -19.25
C ILE A 185 0.20 3.33 -19.40
N GLU A 186 -0.32 2.80 -18.28
CA GLU A 186 -1.48 1.92 -18.26
C GLU A 186 -2.31 2.14 -17.00
N THR A 187 -3.61 1.87 -17.09
CA THR A 187 -4.55 1.85 -15.98
C THR A 187 -5.44 0.62 -16.10
N TYR A 188 -5.60 -0.10 -14.99
CA TYR A 188 -6.40 -1.31 -14.91
C TYR A 188 -7.53 -1.14 -13.90
N GLY A 189 -8.66 -1.80 -14.14
CA GLY A 189 -9.83 -1.80 -13.27
C GLY A 189 -9.85 -2.95 -12.27
N ASN A 190 -9.05 -3.99 -12.49
CA ASN A 190 -8.95 -5.14 -11.59
C ASN A 190 -7.58 -5.83 -11.69
N TYR A 191 -7.38 -6.87 -10.87
CA TYR A 191 -6.13 -7.64 -10.82
C TYR A 191 -5.94 -8.61 -11.99
N ASP A 192 -6.96 -8.82 -12.82
CA ASP A 192 -6.88 -9.63 -14.04
C ASP A 192 -6.43 -8.83 -15.26
N GLY A 193 -6.19 -7.52 -15.06
CA GLY A 193 -5.71 -6.62 -16.11
C GLY A 193 -6.82 -6.09 -17.01
N ALA A 194 -8.09 -6.15 -16.59
CA ALA A 194 -9.17 -5.54 -17.36
C ALA A 194 -9.00 -4.00 -17.42
N PRO A 195 -9.45 -3.35 -18.50
CA PRO A 195 -9.42 -1.90 -18.62
C PRO A 195 -10.13 -1.22 -17.43
N PHE A 196 -9.61 -0.07 -17.00
CA PHE A 196 -10.27 0.74 -15.98
C PHE A 196 -11.60 1.27 -16.54
N LEU A 197 -12.66 0.99 -15.80
CA LEU A 197 -13.97 1.64 -15.96
C LEU A 197 -14.25 2.44 -14.69
N ALA A 198 -14.97 3.55 -14.82
CA ALA A 198 -15.26 4.41 -13.68
C ALA A 198 -15.97 3.64 -12.52
N GLU A 199 -16.69 2.57 -12.85
CA GLU A 199 -17.43 1.72 -11.91
C GLU A 199 -16.74 0.39 -11.57
N SER A 200 -15.50 0.13 -12.07
CA SER A 200 -14.77 -1.12 -11.83
C SER A 200 -13.98 -1.11 -10.52
#